data_cfaf9236e5846540f1d505fd99f937cf
#
_entry.id   cfaf9236e5846540f1d505fd99f937cf
#
_cell.length_a   1.000
_cell.length_b   1.000
_cell.length_c   1.000
_cell.angle_alpha   90.00
_cell.angle_beta   90.00
_cell.angle_gamma   90.00
#
_symmetry.space_group_name_H-M   'P 1'
#
loop_
_entity.id
_entity.type
_entity.pdbx_description
1 polymer ?
#
loop_
_entity_poly.entity_id
_entity_poly.type
_entity_poly.pdbx_seq_one_letter_code
_entity_poly.pdbx_strand_id
1 'polypeptide(L)'
;MLTRRLIIGGIAGAAALGLPMLAANAAEHKLEISLETSPNHLRNISILKMAEELEKRSGGKLEVKVYHGAAKHKDTDVPKALNQGALDMGIPVTYHLGKYVAGFDAVDLPLFYGRKREEIYRFCDGAAGQELTAELEKKLGVKVIGKWLDLGHAQTFTVSRQLNTWADMKNLKIRTPGGAANVARYQILGANPLKIAWPDVPQALQRGTVDGVMTTFESVRSAKLWDSGVKFAYWNNQAFTQYVPMISLKSWNKYPKDVQDLIVTVWAENIDKFREFGNERQGQAVEEAKKNGVTVVEPTEQDLADARSRLMAKQDELVKELKIDPALVKKIADSFGG
;
A
#
# COMPACT_ATOMS: atom_id res chain seq x y z
N MET A 1 -45.77 57.70 56.17
CA MET A 1 -45.71 58.83 55.24
C MET A 1 -44.88 58.37 54.05
N LEU A 2 -45.55 57.99 53.00
CA LEU A 2 -45.66 58.65 51.70
C LEU A 2 -44.28 59.04 51.15
N THR A 3 -43.82 58.47 50.04
CA THR A 3 -44.30 58.83 48.69
C THR A 3 -43.80 57.82 47.61
N ARG A 4 -44.71 57.45 46.73
CA ARG A 4 -44.50 56.82 45.43
C ARG A 4 -43.73 57.71 44.49
N ARG A 5 -42.78 57.14 43.72
CA ARG A 5 -42.43 57.65 42.41
C ARG A 5 -42.38 56.52 41.38
N LEU A 6 -43.30 56.54 40.44
CA LEU A 6 -43.29 55.85 39.17
C LEU A 6 -42.08 56.36 38.32
N ILE A 7 -41.37 55.42 37.74
CA ILE A 7 -40.50 55.73 36.58
C ILE A 7 -40.90 54.78 35.47
N ILE A 8 -41.41 55.37 34.40
CA ILE A 8 -41.70 54.71 33.12
C ILE A 8 -40.34 54.55 32.43
N GLY A 9 -39.94 53.35 32.15
CA GLY A 9 -38.69 53.04 31.40
C GLY A 9 -39.04 52.27 30.13
N GLY A 10 -38.64 52.83 28.99
CA GLY A 10 -39.00 52.39 27.67
C GLY A 10 -38.47 51.01 27.29
N ILE A 11 -39.27 50.29 26.52
CA ILE A 11 -38.94 49.04 25.86
C ILE A 11 -38.04 49.35 24.66
N ALA A 12 -36.74 49.08 24.77
CA ALA A 12 -35.83 49.07 23.63
C ALA A 12 -35.94 47.68 22.99
N GLY A 13 -36.63 47.59 21.86
CA GLY A 13 -36.66 46.40 21.03
C GLY A 13 -35.30 46.10 20.41
N ALA A 14 -34.62 45.10 20.92
CA ALA A 14 -33.46 44.51 20.26
C ALA A 14 -33.92 43.66 19.06
N ALA A 15 -33.81 44.19 17.86
CA ALA A 15 -33.93 43.42 16.63
C ALA A 15 -32.76 42.40 16.57
N ALA A 16 -32.99 41.17 16.93
CA ALA A 16 -32.06 40.09 16.70
C ALA A 16 -31.97 39.84 15.18
N LEU A 17 -30.92 40.38 14.57
CA LEU A 17 -30.51 39.98 13.23
C LEU A 17 -30.14 38.49 13.30
N GLY A 18 -31.07 37.61 12.96
CA GLY A 18 -30.85 36.18 12.74
C GLY A 18 -29.90 36.00 11.58
N LEU A 19 -28.61 35.88 11.87
CA LEU A 19 -27.68 35.27 10.91
C LEU A 19 -28.18 33.87 10.61
N PRO A 20 -28.36 33.50 9.33
CA PRO A 20 -28.67 32.11 9.02
C PRO A 20 -27.50 31.26 9.50
N MET A 21 -27.71 30.50 10.56
CA MET A 21 -26.87 29.34 10.87
C MET A 21 -26.93 28.47 9.62
N LEU A 22 -25.87 28.48 8.80
CA LEU A 22 -25.64 27.44 7.81
C LEU A 22 -25.56 26.14 8.61
N ALA A 23 -26.67 25.41 8.67
CA ALA A 23 -26.68 24.04 9.15
C ALA A 23 -25.65 23.31 8.27
N ALA A 24 -24.51 22.94 8.83
CA ALA A 24 -23.60 22.02 8.18
C ALA A 24 -24.42 20.74 7.94
N ASN A 25 -24.93 20.56 6.73
CA ASN A 25 -25.60 19.32 6.34
C ASN A 25 -24.56 18.22 6.52
N ALA A 26 -24.87 17.22 7.34
CA ALA A 26 -24.07 16.01 7.40
C ALA A 26 -23.95 15.44 5.98
N ALA A 27 -22.75 14.98 5.63
CA ALA A 27 -22.52 14.41 4.29
C ALA A 27 -23.49 13.24 4.04
N GLU A 28 -24.04 13.20 2.84
CA GLU A 28 -25.03 12.19 2.44
C GLU A 28 -24.40 10.79 2.35
N HIS A 29 -23.10 10.74 2.05
CA HIS A 29 -22.33 9.53 1.88
C HIS A 29 -21.02 9.58 2.67
N LYS A 30 -20.53 8.41 3.08
CA LYS A 30 -19.28 8.25 3.80
C LYS A 30 -18.39 7.22 3.12
N LEU A 31 -17.09 7.51 3.01
CA LEU A 31 -16.07 6.61 2.51
C LEU A 31 -15.00 6.41 3.60
N GLU A 32 -14.99 5.23 4.20
CA GLU A 32 -13.98 4.86 5.20
C GLU A 32 -12.84 4.09 4.56
N ILE A 33 -11.60 4.60 4.71
CA ILE A 33 -10.38 4.04 4.15
C ILE A 33 -9.48 3.55 5.27
N SER A 34 -8.99 2.30 5.22
CA SER A 34 -8.05 1.75 6.20
C SER A 34 -6.67 1.52 5.59
N LEU A 35 -5.64 2.07 6.24
CA LEU A 35 -4.24 1.98 5.86
C LEU A 35 -3.41 1.49 7.06
N GLU A 36 -2.51 0.52 6.85
CA GLU A 36 -1.70 -0.06 7.93
C GLU A 36 -0.42 0.72 8.23
N THR A 37 -0.02 1.63 7.33
CA THR A 37 1.19 2.44 7.46
C THR A 37 0.93 3.75 8.22
N SER A 38 2.01 4.40 8.68
CA SER A 38 1.94 5.68 9.39
C SER A 38 1.44 6.81 8.49
N PRO A 39 0.92 7.93 9.05
CA PRO A 39 0.49 9.09 8.27
C PRO A 39 1.58 9.66 7.35
N ASN A 40 2.85 9.47 7.72
CA ASN A 40 4.02 9.99 6.97
C ASN A 40 4.44 9.09 5.80
N HIS A 41 3.82 7.94 5.61
CA HIS A 41 4.12 7.05 4.48
C HIS A 41 3.57 7.62 3.17
N LEU A 42 4.30 7.42 2.06
CA LEU A 42 3.93 7.95 0.74
C LEU A 42 2.47 7.66 0.34
N ARG A 43 1.99 6.42 0.55
CA ARG A 43 0.60 6.04 0.26
C ARG A 43 -0.39 6.85 1.09
N ASN A 44 -0.13 7.00 2.40
CA ASN A 44 -1.04 7.71 3.30
C ASN A 44 -1.15 9.19 2.92
N ILE A 45 -0.03 9.82 2.54
CA ILE A 45 0.01 11.20 2.04
C ILE A 45 -0.81 11.33 0.74
N SER A 46 -0.61 10.40 -0.20
CA SER A 46 -1.35 10.39 -1.47
C SER A 46 -2.86 10.21 -1.26
N ILE A 47 -3.25 9.30 -0.36
CA ILE A 47 -4.66 9.05 -0.06
C ILE A 47 -5.31 10.20 0.70
N LEU A 48 -4.58 10.89 1.59
CA LEU A 48 -5.10 12.12 2.22
C LEU A 48 -5.37 13.21 1.19
N LYS A 49 -4.47 13.42 0.22
CA LYS A 49 -4.70 14.36 -0.88
C LYS A 49 -5.92 13.99 -1.73
N MET A 50 -6.08 12.69 -2.04
CA MET A 50 -7.28 12.19 -2.71
C MET A 50 -8.54 12.46 -1.89
N ALA A 51 -8.50 12.22 -0.57
CA ALA A 51 -9.64 12.42 0.32
C ALA A 51 -10.07 13.89 0.36
N GLU A 52 -9.12 14.82 0.54
CA GLU A 52 -9.37 16.27 0.53
C GLU A 52 -10.00 16.74 -0.80
N GLU A 53 -9.51 16.21 -1.92
CA GLU A 53 -10.04 16.56 -3.24
C GLU A 53 -11.45 15.99 -3.46
N LEU A 54 -11.71 14.77 -3.01
CA LEU A 54 -13.05 14.15 -3.06
C LEU A 54 -14.07 14.95 -2.23
N GLU A 55 -13.75 15.30 -0.99
CA GLU A 55 -14.63 16.10 -0.13
C GLU A 55 -14.93 17.47 -0.76
N LYS A 56 -13.88 18.17 -1.24
CA LYS A 56 -14.02 19.47 -1.89
C LYS A 56 -14.90 19.40 -3.14
N ARG A 57 -14.64 18.44 -4.04
CA ARG A 57 -15.34 18.34 -5.34
C ARG A 57 -16.72 17.72 -5.24
N SER A 58 -17.01 16.98 -4.16
CA SER A 58 -18.36 16.45 -3.91
C SER A 58 -19.36 17.53 -3.47
N GLY A 59 -18.88 18.74 -3.14
CA GLY A 59 -19.73 19.81 -2.61
C GLY A 59 -20.37 19.46 -1.26
N GLY A 60 -19.68 18.64 -0.45
CA GLY A 60 -20.16 18.21 0.86
C GLY A 60 -21.03 16.94 0.84
N LYS A 61 -21.26 16.32 -0.31
CA LYS A 61 -22.01 15.07 -0.42
C LYS A 61 -21.25 13.85 0.13
N LEU A 62 -19.90 13.86 0.07
CA LEU A 62 -19.04 12.76 0.50
C LEU A 62 -18.12 13.19 1.64
N GLU A 63 -18.20 12.53 2.79
CA GLU A 63 -17.22 12.57 3.87
C GLU A 63 -16.21 11.43 3.66
N VAL A 64 -14.90 11.72 3.72
CA VAL A 64 -13.85 10.71 3.57
C VAL A 64 -13.06 10.58 4.87
N LYS A 65 -13.11 9.41 5.50
CA LYS A 65 -12.38 9.14 6.73
C LYS A 65 -11.24 8.17 6.51
N VAL A 66 -10.01 8.64 6.72
CA VAL A 66 -8.80 7.82 6.56
C VAL A 66 -8.29 7.37 7.93
N TYR A 67 -8.19 6.06 8.13
CA TYR A 67 -7.62 5.43 9.32
C TYR A 67 -6.19 4.98 9.02
N HIS A 68 -5.23 5.42 9.82
CA HIS A 68 -3.81 5.12 9.68
C HIS A 68 -3.36 4.06 10.69
N GLY A 69 -2.15 3.49 10.48
CA GLY A 69 -1.48 2.62 11.45
C GLY A 69 -2.26 1.36 11.82
N ALA A 70 -3.06 0.83 10.88
CA ALA A 70 -3.95 -0.31 11.10
C ALA A 70 -5.02 -0.08 12.20
N ALA A 71 -5.38 1.16 12.50
CA ALA A 71 -6.37 1.49 13.53
C ALA A 71 -7.74 0.81 13.30
N LYS A 72 -8.04 0.43 12.06
CA LYS A 72 -9.27 -0.29 11.73
C LYS A 72 -9.01 -1.75 11.32
N HIS A 73 -8.07 -1.98 10.38
CA HIS A 73 -7.72 -3.32 9.89
C HIS A 73 -6.21 -3.43 9.67
N LYS A 74 -5.62 -4.59 10.01
CA LYS A 74 -4.25 -4.96 9.60
C LYS A 74 -4.22 -5.20 8.08
N ASP A 75 -3.05 -5.01 7.48
CA ASP A 75 -2.79 -5.24 6.05
C ASP A 75 -3.31 -6.61 5.56
N THR A 76 -3.07 -7.64 6.35
CA THR A 76 -3.50 -9.02 6.06
C THR A 76 -5.02 -9.22 6.03
N ASP A 77 -5.79 -8.33 6.67
CA ASP A 77 -7.24 -8.47 6.87
C ASP A 77 -8.06 -7.58 5.93
N VAL A 78 -7.43 -6.54 5.35
CA VAL A 78 -8.10 -5.57 4.45
C VAL A 78 -8.86 -6.25 3.30
N PRO A 79 -8.32 -7.21 2.53
CA PRO A 79 -9.07 -7.84 1.44
C PRO A 79 -10.33 -8.56 1.94
N LYS A 80 -10.26 -9.23 3.09
CA LYS A 80 -11.42 -9.89 3.69
C LYS A 80 -12.48 -8.89 4.14
N ALA A 81 -12.05 -7.79 4.78
CA ALA A 81 -12.95 -6.73 5.24
C ALA A 81 -13.71 -6.08 4.08
N LEU A 82 -13.04 -5.82 2.94
CA LEU A 82 -13.66 -5.33 1.71
C LEU A 82 -14.69 -6.31 1.15
N ASN A 83 -14.34 -7.59 1.05
CA ASN A 83 -15.27 -8.63 0.57
C ASN A 83 -16.53 -8.71 1.43
N GLN A 84 -16.38 -8.59 2.75
CA GLN A 84 -17.49 -8.64 3.69
C GLN A 84 -18.29 -7.32 3.77
N GLY A 85 -17.78 -6.22 3.20
CA GLY A 85 -18.37 -4.87 3.32
C GLY A 85 -18.21 -4.27 4.72
N ALA A 86 -17.23 -4.75 5.50
CA ALA A 86 -16.86 -4.21 6.81
C ALA A 86 -15.88 -3.02 6.68
N LEU A 87 -15.41 -2.75 5.48
CA LEU A 87 -14.58 -1.62 5.09
C LEU A 87 -15.05 -1.15 3.72
N ASP A 88 -15.14 0.18 3.54
CA ASP A 88 -15.55 0.74 2.25
C ASP A 88 -14.40 0.69 1.25
N MET A 89 -13.22 1.24 1.59
CA MET A 89 -12.06 1.28 0.71
C MET A 89 -10.79 0.82 1.41
N GLY A 90 -9.98 0.07 0.69
CA GLY A 90 -8.63 -0.33 1.09
C GLY A 90 -7.70 -0.37 -0.11
N ILE A 91 -6.41 -0.28 0.16
CA ILE A 91 -5.38 -0.25 -0.87
C ILE A 91 -4.29 -1.25 -0.49
N PRO A 92 -4.63 -2.57 -0.45
CA PRO A 92 -3.66 -3.60 -0.08
C PRO A 92 -2.61 -3.79 -1.16
N VAL A 93 -1.45 -4.29 -0.75
CA VAL A 93 -0.38 -4.67 -1.68
C VAL A 93 -0.76 -5.96 -2.41
N THR A 94 -0.29 -6.09 -3.65
CA THR A 94 -0.55 -7.22 -4.56
C THR A 94 -0.36 -8.59 -3.90
N TYR A 95 0.69 -8.79 -3.11
CA TYR A 95 0.97 -10.07 -2.44
C TYR A 95 -0.08 -10.53 -1.40
N HIS A 96 -1.00 -9.66 -1.00
CA HIS A 96 -2.14 -10.07 -0.15
C HIS A 96 -3.31 -10.65 -0.95
N LEU A 97 -3.27 -10.57 -2.28
CA LEU A 97 -4.37 -10.90 -3.18
C LEU A 97 -4.26 -12.32 -3.76
N GLY A 98 -3.07 -12.94 -3.75
CA GLY A 98 -2.83 -14.27 -4.33
C GLY A 98 -3.76 -15.36 -3.82
N LYS A 99 -4.14 -15.34 -2.53
CA LYS A 99 -5.10 -16.29 -1.97
C LYS A 99 -6.53 -16.19 -2.54
N TYR A 100 -6.87 -15.07 -3.18
CA TYR A 100 -8.16 -14.85 -3.84
C TYR A 100 -8.08 -15.07 -5.35
N VAL A 101 -6.97 -14.61 -5.93
CA VAL A 101 -6.68 -14.71 -7.36
C VAL A 101 -5.21 -15.13 -7.50
N ALA A 102 -4.96 -16.40 -7.81
CA ALA A 102 -3.61 -16.96 -7.88
C ALA A 102 -2.67 -16.17 -8.80
N GLY A 103 -3.21 -15.54 -9.84
CA GLY A 103 -2.46 -14.67 -10.75
C GLY A 103 -1.77 -13.49 -10.07
N PHE A 104 -2.21 -13.03 -8.88
CA PHE A 104 -1.50 -12.01 -8.12
C PHE A 104 -0.20 -12.51 -7.47
N ASP A 105 -0.01 -13.81 -7.27
CA ASP A 105 1.30 -14.34 -6.88
C ASP A 105 2.30 -14.28 -8.05
N ALA A 106 1.83 -14.14 -9.30
CA ALA A 106 2.70 -14.01 -10.46
C ALA A 106 3.57 -12.74 -10.41
N VAL A 107 3.10 -11.63 -9.78
CA VAL A 107 3.85 -10.37 -9.69
C VAL A 107 5.09 -10.46 -8.79
N ASP A 108 5.22 -11.54 -8.03
CA ASP A 108 6.37 -11.82 -7.17
C ASP A 108 7.21 -13.02 -7.65
N LEU A 109 6.90 -13.59 -8.83
CA LEU A 109 7.68 -14.67 -9.44
C LEU A 109 9.11 -14.20 -9.79
N PRO A 110 10.04 -15.16 -9.93
CA PRO A 110 11.44 -14.87 -10.31
C PRO A 110 11.62 -13.98 -11.53
N LEU A 111 10.73 -14.04 -12.50
CA LEU A 111 10.79 -13.20 -13.71
C LEU A 111 10.73 -11.70 -13.42
N PHE A 112 10.20 -11.28 -12.26
CA PHE A 112 10.15 -9.88 -11.82
C PHE A 112 11.41 -9.40 -11.10
N TYR A 113 12.32 -10.31 -10.71
CA TYR A 113 13.54 -9.95 -9.99
C TYR A 113 14.43 -9.00 -10.81
N GLY A 114 14.72 -7.82 -10.24
CA GLY A 114 15.56 -6.81 -10.88
C GLY A 114 14.90 -6.05 -12.04
N ARG A 115 13.58 -6.19 -12.26
CA ARG A 115 12.88 -5.45 -13.31
C ARG A 115 12.76 -3.97 -12.97
N LYS A 116 12.85 -3.14 -14.02
CA LYS A 116 12.68 -1.70 -13.92
C LYS A 116 11.19 -1.33 -13.77
N ARG A 117 10.94 -0.19 -13.15
CA ARG A 117 9.58 0.35 -12.94
C ARG A 117 8.76 0.43 -14.23
N GLU A 118 9.37 0.87 -15.32
CA GLU A 118 8.73 1.04 -16.63
C GLU A 118 8.26 -0.30 -17.22
N GLU A 119 9.03 -1.37 -16.99
CA GLU A 119 8.65 -2.74 -17.39
C GLU A 119 7.42 -3.21 -16.60
N ILE A 120 7.41 -2.90 -15.29
CA ILE A 120 6.27 -3.24 -14.43
C ILE A 120 5.01 -2.48 -14.88
N TYR A 121 5.13 -1.20 -15.26
CA TYR A 121 3.98 -0.44 -15.76
C TYR A 121 3.43 -0.99 -17.07
N ARG A 122 4.29 -1.46 -18.00
CA ARG A 122 3.79 -2.13 -19.22
C ARG A 122 2.94 -3.35 -18.89
N PHE A 123 3.29 -4.07 -17.85
CA PHE A 123 2.49 -5.19 -17.36
C PHE A 123 1.21 -4.73 -16.66
N CYS A 124 1.31 -3.99 -15.55
CA CYS A 124 0.17 -3.73 -14.67
C CYS A 124 -0.88 -2.79 -15.29
N ASP A 125 -0.45 -1.84 -16.14
CA ASP A 125 -1.37 -0.94 -16.87
C ASP A 125 -1.80 -1.54 -18.23
N GLY A 126 -1.16 -2.63 -18.68
CA GLY A 126 -1.45 -3.35 -19.91
C GLY A 126 -2.53 -4.42 -19.77
N ALA A 127 -2.72 -5.21 -20.82
CA ALA A 127 -3.79 -6.21 -20.91
C ALA A 127 -3.74 -7.26 -19.81
N ALA A 128 -2.55 -7.73 -19.41
CA ALA A 128 -2.40 -8.74 -18.36
C ALA A 128 -2.80 -8.19 -16.97
N GLY A 129 -2.44 -6.95 -16.64
CA GLY A 129 -2.85 -6.30 -15.41
C GLY A 129 -4.36 -6.01 -15.38
N GLN A 130 -4.95 -5.63 -16.52
CA GLN A 130 -6.40 -5.45 -16.65
C GLN A 130 -7.15 -6.77 -16.46
N GLU A 131 -6.66 -7.87 -17.01
CA GLU A 131 -7.22 -9.21 -16.82
C GLU A 131 -7.21 -9.63 -15.34
N LEU A 132 -6.08 -9.43 -14.65
CA LEU A 132 -5.96 -9.68 -13.22
C LEU A 132 -6.91 -8.82 -12.40
N THR A 133 -7.05 -7.56 -12.77
CA THR A 133 -7.96 -6.61 -12.12
C THR A 133 -9.41 -7.06 -12.25
N ALA A 134 -9.84 -7.46 -13.47
CA ALA A 134 -11.19 -7.94 -13.70
C ALA A 134 -11.51 -9.24 -12.95
N GLU A 135 -10.54 -10.16 -12.87
CA GLU A 135 -10.68 -11.38 -12.11
C GLU A 135 -10.80 -11.09 -10.59
N LEU A 136 -10.01 -10.14 -10.09
CA LEU A 136 -10.07 -9.69 -8.70
C LEU A 136 -11.42 -9.07 -8.35
N GLU A 137 -11.93 -8.17 -9.18
CA GLU A 137 -13.24 -7.54 -9.01
C GLU A 137 -14.33 -8.62 -8.85
N LYS A 138 -14.32 -9.61 -9.75
CA LYS A 138 -15.29 -10.71 -9.73
C LYS A 138 -15.16 -11.62 -8.53
N LYS A 139 -13.93 -12.05 -8.17
CA LYS A 139 -13.72 -13.05 -7.11
C LYS A 139 -13.80 -12.44 -5.71
N LEU A 140 -13.33 -11.22 -5.54
CA LEU A 140 -13.30 -10.55 -4.24
C LEU A 140 -14.53 -9.70 -3.97
N GLY A 141 -15.35 -9.40 -4.99
CA GLY A 141 -16.53 -8.54 -4.84
C GLY A 141 -16.14 -7.09 -4.51
N VAL A 142 -15.21 -6.55 -5.27
CA VAL A 142 -14.70 -5.18 -5.14
C VAL A 142 -14.78 -4.45 -6.47
N LYS A 143 -14.72 -3.11 -6.43
CA LYS A 143 -14.45 -2.25 -7.58
C LYS A 143 -13.02 -1.72 -7.47
N VAL A 144 -12.18 -1.97 -8.46
CA VAL A 144 -10.86 -1.34 -8.61
C VAL A 144 -11.03 -0.02 -9.34
N ILE A 145 -10.58 1.08 -8.74
CA ILE A 145 -10.90 2.43 -9.23
C ILE A 145 -9.89 2.98 -10.24
N GLY A 146 -8.93 2.18 -10.68
CA GLY A 146 -7.98 2.56 -11.73
C GLY A 146 -6.60 1.91 -11.60
N LYS A 147 -5.57 2.56 -12.17
CA LYS A 147 -4.18 2.10 -12.13
C LYS A 147 -3.71 1.85 -10.71
N TRP A 148 -2.80 0.87 -10.53
CA TRP A 148 -2.22 0.55 -9.24
C TRP A 148 -1.21 1.62 -8.79
N LEU A 149 -1.14 1.85 -7.48
CA LEU A 149 -0.20 2.80 -6.86
C LEU A 149 1.08 2.07 -6.44
N ASP A 150 2.23 2.74 -6.56
CA ASP A 150 3.50 2.14 -6.19
C ASP A 150 3.75 2.14 -4.68
N LEU A 151 4.26 1.00 -4.19
CA LEU A 151 5.03 0.95 -2.96
C LEU A 151 6.53 1.10 -3.28
N GLY A 152 6.97 0.55 -4.42
CA GLY A 152 8.33 0.63 -4.91
C GLY A 152 9.11 -0.69 -4.78
N HIS A 153 10.42 -0.62 -5.07
CA HIS A 153 11.29 -1.79 -4.98
C HIS A 153 11.50 -2.25 -3.53
N ALA A 154 11.21 -3.51 -3.29
CA ALA A 154 11.49 -4.16 -2.02
C ALA A 154 12.96 -4.57 -1.94
N GLN A 155 13.53 -4.40 -0.76
CA GLN A 155 14.90 -4.73 -0.41
C GLN A 155 14.90 -5.67 0.80
N THR A 156 16.07 -6.20 1.14
CA THR A 156 16.27 -6.94 2.39
C THR A 156 17.01 -6.06 3.39
N PHE A 157 16.40 -5.80 4.54
CA PHE A 157 17.00 -5.08 5.64
C PHE A 157 17.29 -6.03 6.79
N THR A 158 18.41 -5.83 7.50
CA THR A 158 18.83 -6.70 8.61
C THR A 158 19.27 -5.90 9.83
N VAL A 159 19.20 -6.56 11.01
CA VAL A 159 19.52 -5.95 12.30
C VAL A 159 21.01 -6.09 12.63
N SER A 160 21.59 -7.27 12.45
CA SER A 160 22.93 -7.58 12.95
C SER A 160 23.93 -8.09 11.91
N ARG A 161 23.44 -8.62 10.79
CA ARG A 161 24.28 -9.18 9.72
C ARG A 161 24.24 -8.29 8.50
N GLN A 162 25.39 -7.79 8.07
CA GLN A 162 25.52 -7.18 6.75
C GLN A 162 25.46 -8.27 5.68
N LEU A 163 24.66 -8.04 4.64
CA LEU A 163 24.62 -8.89 3.46
C LEU A 163 25.44 -8.24 2.37
N ASN A 164 26.48 -8.94 1.88
CA ASN A 164 27.29 -8.50 0.75
C ASN A 164 26.87 -9.24 -0.54
N THR A 165 26.31 -10.45 -0.37
CA THR A 165 25.79 -11.29 -1.44
C THR A 165 24.45 -11.91 -1.02
N TRP A 166 23.70 -12.45 -1.99
CA TRP A 166 22.47 -13.21 -1.71
C TRP A 166 22.73 -14.42 -0.79
N ALA A 167 23.92 -15.03 -0.86
CA ALA A 167 24.27 -16.22 -0.06
C ALA A 167 24.33 -15.92 1.44
N ASP A 168 24.58 -14.68 1.83
CA ASP A 168 24.60 -14.23 3.24
C ASP A 168 23.22 -14.30 3.90
N MET A 169 22.14 -14.47 3.14
CA MET A 169 20.77 -14.68 3.65
C MET A 169 20.58 -16.04 4.31
N LYS A 170 21.52 -16.99 4.11
CA LYS A 170 21.40 -18.36 4.62
C LYS A 170 21.11 -18.38 6.12
N ASN A 171 20.04 -19.10 6.47
CA ASN A 171 19.53 -19.32 7.84
C ASN A 171 18.98 -18.08 8.55
N LEU A 172 18.95 -16.90 7.93
CA LEU A 172 18.35 -15.72 8.54
C LEU A 172 16.82 -15.86 8.59
N LYS A 173 16.25 -15.49 9.71
CA LYS A 173 14.80 -15.33 9.87
C LYS A 173 14.40 -13.98 9.27
N ILE A 174 13.86 -14.00 8.08
CA ILE A 174 13.45 -12.77 7.38
C ILE A 174 11.94 -12.62 7.44
N ARG A 175 11.47 -11.50 7.97
CA ARG A 175 10.06 -11.17 7.89
C ARG A 175 9.67 -10.95 6.44
N THR A 176 8.63 -11.66 6.01
CA THR A 176 7.91 -11.38 4.76
C THR A 176 6.49 -10.88 5.08
N PRO A 177 5.88 -10.07 4.20
CA PRO A 177 4.50 -9.62 4.41
C PRO A 177 3.47 -10.73 4.17
N GLY A 178 3.88 -11.81 3.56
CA GLY A 178 3.07 -12.88 2.97
C GLY A 178 3.28 -12.92 1.46
N GLY A 179 2.34 -13.55 0.74
CA GLY A 179 2.52 -13.90 -0.67
C GLY A 179 3.37 -15.18 -0.80
N ALA A 180 2.81 -16.18 -1.47
CA ALA A 180 3.49 -17.49 -1.53
C ALA A 180 4.79 -17.40 -2.33
N ALA A 181 4.81 -16.62 -3.41
CA ALA A 181 6.01 -16.40 -4.21
C ALA A 181 7.12 -15.65 -3.44
N ASN A 182 6.77 -14.69 -2.57
CA ASN A 182 7.73 -14.01 -1.70
C ASN A 182 8.37 -14.96 -0.69
N VAL A 183 7.57 -15.84 -0.07
CA VAL A 183 8.05 -16.87 0.86
C VAL A 183 9.02 -17.80 0.14
N ALA A 184 8.62 -18.32 -1.01
CA ALA A 184 9.45 -19.23 -1.83
C ALA A 184 10.77 -18.56 -2.25
N ARG A 185 10.77 -17.28 -2.62
CA ARG A 185 11.99 -16.55 -2.98
C ARG A 185 13.02 -16.61 -1.87
N TYR A 186 12.65 -16.29 -0.64
CA TYR A 186 13.57 -16.34 0.49
C TYR A 186 14.02 -17.74 0.83
N GLN A 187 13.15 -18.75 0.72
CA GLN A 187 13.52 -20.17 0.89
C GLN A 187 14.55 -20.62 -0.14
N ILE A 188 14.35 -20.30 -1.41
CA ILE A 188 15.29 -20.61 -2.50
C ILE A 188 16.67 -19.95 -2.26
N LEU A 189 16.69 -18.74 -1.70
CA LEU A 189 17.91 -18.03 -1.33
C LEU A 189 18.48 -18.50 0.05
N GLY A 190 17.88 -19.51 0.67
CA GLY A 190 18.39 -20.15 1.89
C GLY A 190 18.01 -19.48 3.19
N ALA A 191 17.14 -18.47 3.19
CA ALA A 191 16.61 -17.86 4.39
C ALA A 191 15.40 -18.62 4.96
N ASN A 192 15.02 -18.27 6.19
CA ASN A 192 13.84 -18.77 6.88
C ASN A 192 12.76 -17.66 6.93
N PRO A 193 11.85 -17.56 5.95
CA PRO A 193 10.85 -16.53 5.92
C PRO A 193 9.77 -16.72 6.98
N LEU A 194 9.40 -15.64 7.67
CA LEU A 194 8.32 -15.61 8.66
C LEU A 194 7.29 -14.56 8.25
N LYS A 195 6.03 -14.96 8.13
CA LYS A 195 4.94 -14.04 7.81
C LYS A 195 4.53 -13.27 9.05
N ILE A 196 4.69 -11.94 9.03
CA ILE A 196 4.29 -11.03 10.11
C ILE A 196 3.58 -9.82 9.48
N ALA A 197 2.42 -9.44 10.02
CA ALA A 197 1.69 -8.25 9.59
C ALA A 197 2.51 -6.97 9.85
N TRP A 198 2.30 -5.94 9.02
CA TRP A 198 3.13 -4.73 9.06
C TRP A 198 3.18 -4.05 10.44
N PRO A 199 2.05 -3.86 11.16
CA PRO A 199 2.07 -3.18 12.47
C PRO A 199 2.93 -3.89 13.53
N ASP A 200 3.14 -5.19 13.37
CA ASP A 200 3.86 -6.03 14.33
C ASP A 200 5.38 -6.09 14.04
N VAL A 201 5.85 -5.54 12.89
CA VAL A 201 7.24 -5.61 12.42
C VAL A 201 8.23 -4.93 13.38
N PRO A 202 8.00 -3.68 13.87
CA PRO A 202 8.94 -3.03 14.77
C PRO A 202 9.22 -3.88 16.02
N GLN A 203 8.18 -4.43 16.61
CA GLN A 203 8.31 -5.26 17.81
C GLN A 203 9.01 -6.59 17.52
N ALA A 204 8.74 -7.21 16.36
CA ALA A 204 9.39 -8.46 15.96
C ALA A 204 10.90 -8.29 15.75
N LEU A 205 11.33 -7.15 15.19
CA LEU A 205 12.76 -6.79 15.07
C LEU A 205 13.39 -6.56 16.43
N GLN A 206 12.78 -5.73 17.29
CA GLN A 206 13.30 -5.41 18.64
C GLN A 206 13.44 -6.65 19.52
N ARG A 207 12.53 -7.61 19.42
CA ARG A 207 12.56 -8.87 20.19
C ARG A 207 13.45 -9.96 19.59
N GLY A 208 14.04 -9.73 18.41
CA GLY A 208 14.84 -10.76 17.72
C GLY A 208 14.00 -11.96 17.22
N THR A 209 12.68 -11.78 17.08
CA THR A 209 11.81 -12.79 16.46
C THR A 209 12.23 -13.01 15.00
N VAL A 210 12.69 -11.95 14.35
CA VAL A 210 13.28 -11.96 13.01
C VAL A 210 14.63 -11.25 13.02
N ASP A 211 15.53 -11.65 12.13
CA ASP A 211 16.86 -11.10 11.92
C ASP A 211 16.84 -9.94 10.91
N GLY A 212 15.74 -9.86 10.14
CA GLY A 212 15.58 -8.84 9.11
C GLY A 212 14.15 -8.79 8.55
N VAL A 213 13.94 -7.89 7.60
CA VAL A 213 12.63 -7.59 7.01
C VAL A 213 12.75 -7.34 5.50
N MET A 214 11.83 -7.93 4.74
CA MET A 214 11.54 -7.51 3.37
C MET A 214 10.63 -6.29 3.41
N THR A 215 11.08 -5.16 2.87
CA THR A 215 10.28 -3.94 2.72
C THR A 215 10.98 -2.95 1.78
N THR A 216 10.48 -1.71 1.68
CA THR A 216 11.09 -0.63 0.89
C THR A 216 11.82 0.38 1.79
N PHE A 217 12.71 1.19 1.22
CA PHE A 217 13.37 2.28 1.96
C PHE A 217 12.36 3.27 2.54
N GLU A 218 11.33 3.62 1.79
CA GLU A 218 10.28 4.52 2.27
C GLU A 218 9.54 3.94 3.49
N SER A 219 9.27 2.65 3.51
CA SER A 219 8.64 2.00 4.66
C SER A 219 9.58 1.95 5.88
N VAL A 220 10.89 1.73 5.67
CA VAL A 220 11.89 1.83 6.74
C VAL A 220 11.91 3.24 7.32
N ARG A 221 11.90 4.26 6.46
CA ARG A 221 11.91 5.67 6.84
C ARG A 221 10.64 6.06 7.61
N SER A 222 9.47 5.79 7.04
CA SER A 222 8.19 6.24 7.61
C SER A 222 7.84 5.55 8.93
N ALA A 223 8.35 4.33 9.16
CA ALA A 223 8.22 3.59 10.41
C ALA A 223 9.47 3.72 11.32
N LYS A 224 10.51 4.44 10.88
CA LYS A 224 11.80 4.60 11.59
C LYS A 224 12.37 3.26 12.07
N LEU A 225 12.42 2.27 11.18
CA LEU A 225 12.84 0.91 11.58
C LEU A 225 14.29 0.83 12.07
N TRP A 226 15.13 1.85 11.85
CA TRP A 226 16.43 1.99 12.51
C TRP A 226 16.30 2.09 14.03
N ASP A 227 15.22 2.71 14.57
CA ASP A 227 14.93 2.74 16.00
C ASP A 227 14.52 1.34 16.53
N SER A 228 14.12 0.44 15.62
CA SER A 228 13.80 -0.95 15.91
C SER A 228 14.95 -1.93 15.65
N GLY A 229 16.14 -1.39 15.34
CA GLY A 229 17.36 -2.16 15.22
C GLY A 229 17.86 -2.41 13.80
N VAL A 230 17.16 -1.96 12.75
CA VAL A 230 17.66 -2.08 11.37
C VAL A 230 18.96 -1.29 11.21
N LYS A 231 20.03 -1.98 10.78
CA LYS A 231 21.38 -1.40 10.58
C LYS A 231 21.92 -1.57 9.17
N PHE A 232 21.43 -2.53 8.42
CA PHE A 232 21.93 -2.84 7.09
C PHE A 232 20.79 -2.94 6.09
N ALA A 233 21.04 -2.48 4.89
CA ALA A 233 20.19 -2.64 3.72
C ALA A 233 20.97 -3.32 2.61
N TYR A 234 20.49 -4.44 2.09
CA TYR A 234 20.98 -5.09 0.89
C TYR A 234 20.08 -4.66 -0.28
N TRP A 235 20.61 -3.78 -1.13
CA TRP A 235 19.83 -3.10 -2.18
C TRP A 235 19.71 -3.96 -3.44
N ASN A 236 18.90 -5.00 -3.39
CA ASN A 236 18.81 -6.03 -4.42
C ASN A 236 17.59 -5.89 -5.36
N ASN A 237 16.74 -4.89 -5.18
CA ASN A 237 15.56 -4.65 -6.03
C ASN A 237 14.78 -5.94 -6.36
N GLN A 238 14.57 -6.78 -5.35
CA GLN A 238 14.09 -8.16 -5.52
C GLN A 238 12.65 -8.27 -6.03
N ALA A 239 11.84 -7.24 -5.86
CA ALA A 239 10.48 -7.15 -6.35
C ALA A 239 10.07 -5.68 -6.42
N PHE A 240 9.23 -5.32 -7.39
CA PHE A 240 8.56 -4.03 -7.42
C PHE A 240 7.12 -4.22 -6.97
N THR A 241 6.80 -3.71 -5.81
CA THR A 241 5.51 -3.93 -5.16
C THR A 241 4.55 -2.79 -5.41
N GLN A 242 3.26 -3.11 -5.57
CA GLN A 242 2.22 -2.13 -5.85
C GLN A 242 0.99 -2.35 -4.99
N TYR A 243 0.25 -1.29 -4.79
CA TYR A 243 -1.02 -1.23 -4.08
C TYR A 243 -2.18 -1.24 -5.06
N VAL A 244 -3.21 -2.02 -4.82
CA VAL A 244 -4.43 -2.08 -5.64
C VAL A 244 -5.54 -1.27 -4.96
N PRO A 245 -6.03 -0.16 -5.57
CA PRO A 245 -7.06 0.69 -4.97
C PRO A 245 -8.45 0.06 -5.15
N MET A 246 -9.04 -0.41 -4.06
CA MET A 246 -10.29 -1.19 -4.10
C MET A 246 -11.35 -0.62 -3.18
N ILE A 247 -12.58 -0.56 -3.69
CA ILE A 247 -13.79 -0.27 -2.92
C ILE A 247 -14.63 -1.54 -2.84
N SER A 248 -15.16 -1.86 -1.65
CA SER A 248 -16.14 -2.95 -1.48
C SER A 248 -17.32 -2.74 -2.43
N LEU A 249 -17.72 -3.77 -3.18
CA LEU A 249 -18.85 -3.66 -4.08
C LEU A 249 -20.15 -3.35 -3.32
N LYS A 250 -20.25 -3.77 -2.06
CA LYS A 250 -21.38 -3.44 -1.19
C LYS A 250 -21.46 -1.95 -0.88
N SER A 251 -20.31 -1.27 -0.72
CA SER A 251 -20.25 0.18 -0.52
C SER A 251 -20.37 0.93 -1.85
N TRP A 252 -19.69 0.46 -2.89
CA TRP A 252 -19.74 1.04 -4.22
C TRP A 252 -21.16 1.21 -4.75
N ASN A 253 -21.98 0.17 -4.61
CA ASN A 253 -23.36 0.16 -5.10
C ASN A 253 -24.31 1.08 -4.29
N LYS A 254 -23.88 1.61 -3.14
CA LYS A 254 -24.65 2.61 -2.37
C LYS A 254 -24.41 4.03 -2.86
N TYR A 255 -23.27 4.28 -3.53
CA TYR A 255 -22.97 5.61 -4.05
C TYR A 255 -23.74 5.88 -5.34
N PRO A 256 -24.33 7.08 -5.48
CA PRO A 256 -24.93 7.50 -6.74
C PRO A 256 -23.86 7.66 -7.82
N LYS A 257 -24.28 7.67 -9.07
CA LYS A 257 -23.37 7.65 -10.23
C LYS A 257 -22.38 8.81 -10.23
N ASP A 258 -22.82 10.01 -9.86
CA ASP A 258 -21.97 11.21 -9.79
C ASP A 258 -20.83 11.06 -8.76
N VAL A 259 -21.09 10.42 -7.62
CA VAL A 259 -20.07 10.12 -6.60
C VAL A 259 -19.11 9.02 -7.08
N GLN A 260 -19.64 7.97 -7.72
CA GLN A 260 -18.81 6.91 -8.32
C GLN A 260 -17.86 7.49 -9.38
N ASP A 261 -18.39 8.32 -10.29
CA ASP A 261 -17.59 8.95 -11.34
C ASP A 261 -16.56 9.92 -10.77
N LEU A 262 -16.91 10.67 -9.73
CA LEU A 262 -15.97 11.55 -9.04
C LEU A 262 -14.80 10.76 -8.44
N ILE A 263 -15.04 9.64 -7.76
CA ILE A 263 -14.00 8.79 -7.16
C ILE A 263 -13.02 8.30 -8.24
N VAL A 264 -13.54 7.76 -9.35
CA VAL A 264 -12.71 7.28 -10.47
C VAL A 264 -11.93 8.41 -11.11
N THR A 265 -12.57 9.56 -11.34
CA THR A 265 -11.95 10.73 -11.98
C THR A 265 -10.82 11.29 -11.13
N VAL A 266 -11.04 11.51 -9.82
CA VAL A 266 -10.00 12.03 -8.92
C VAL A 266 -8.81 11.06 -8.85
N TRP A 267 -9.07 9.75 -8.81
CA TRP A 267 -7.99 8.78 -8.87
C TRP A 267 -7.19 8.87 -10.17
N ALA A 268 -7.88 8.87 -11.32
CA ALA A 268 -7.25 8.90 -12.64
C ALA A 268 -6.40 10.17 -12.88
N GLU A 269 -6.86 11.32 -12.40
CA GLU A 269 -6.15 12.61 -12.53
C GLU A 269 -4.89 12.70 -11.66
N ASN A 270 -4.80 11.90 -10.60
CA ASN A 270 -3.73 11.99 -9.60
C ASN A 270 -2.76 10.80 -9.60
N ILE A 271 -3.13 9.63 -10.13
CA ILE A 271 -2.32 8.41 -9.95
C ILE A 271 -0.88 8.53 -10.48
N ASP A 272 -0.69 9.14 -11.64
CA ASP A 272 0.65 9.27 -12.22
C ASP A 272 1.51 10.25 -11.38
N LYS A 273 0.92 11.30 -10.80
CA LYS A 273 1.59 12.19 -9.83
C LYS A 273 1.93 11.47 -8.53
N PHE A 274 1.04 10.59 -8.05
CA PHE A 274 1.29 9.79 -6.85
C PHE A 274 2.41 8.77 -7.06
N ARG A 275 2.51 8.16 -8.24
CA ARG A 275 3.61 7.28 -8.62
C ARG A 275 4.94 8.02 -8.65
N GLU A 276 5.00 9.21 -9.24
CA GLU A 276 6.23 10.01 -9.27
C GLU A 276 6.63 10.49 -7.87
N PHE A 277 5.67 11.00 -7.10
CA PHE A 277 5.90 11.31 -5.69
C PHE A 277 6.46 10.11 -4.90
N GLY A 278 5.94 8.90 -5.15
CA GLY A 278 6.44 7.66 -4.56
C GLY A 278 7.89 7.38 -4.92
N ASN A 279 8.27 7.59 -6.18
CA ASN A 279 9.63 7.42 -6.68
C ASN A 279 10.61 8.40 -6.01
N GLU A 280 10.25 9.68 -5.96
CA GLU A 280 11.05 10.71 -5.27
C GLU A 280 11.26 10.38 -3.80
N ARG A 281 10.20 9.92 -3.12
CA ARG A 281 10.24 9.53 -1.71
C ARG A 281 11.14 8.34 -1.45
N GLN A 282 11.22 7.36 -2.36
CA GLN A 282 12.16 6.25 -2.23
C GLN A 282 13.61 6.74 -2.27
N GLY A 283 13.97 7.65 -3.19
CA GLY A 283 15.30 8.24 -3.25
C GLY A 283 15.66 9.00 -1.97
N GLN A 284 14.74 9.86 -1.48
CA GLN A 284 14.94 10.59 -0.23
C GLN A 284 15.11 9.64 0.97
N ALA A 285 14.37 8.53 0.99
CA ALA A 285 14.41 7.56 2.07
C ALA A 285 15.74 6.80 2.17
N VAL A 286 16.44 6.57 1.06
CA VAL A 286 17.79 6.01 1.06
C VAL A 286 18.75 6.93 1.81
N GLU A 287 18.74 8.22 1.49
CA GLU A 287 19.64 9.19 2.12
C GLU A 287 19.30 9.40 3.60
N GLU A 288 18.01 9.38 3.95
CA GLU A 288 17.59 9.48 5.35
C GLU A 288 17.98 8.23 6.15
N ALA A 289 17.87 7.03 5.56
CA ALA A 289 18.31 5.79 6.18
C ALA A 289 19.83 5.81 6.47
N LYS A 290 20.65 6.25 5.49
CA LYS A 290 22.10 6.43 5.68
C LYS A 290 22.42 7.40 6.82
N LYS A 291 21.74 8.56 6.87
CA LYS A 291 21.90 9.57 7.95
C LYS A 291 21.54 9.02 9.33
N ASN A 292 20.63 8.05 9.40
CA ASN A 292 20.25 7.37 10.64
C ASN A 292 21.05 6.07 10.91
N GLY A 293 22.22 5.92 10.28
CA GLY A 293 23.18 4.86 10.58
C GLY A 293 22.89 3.53 9.88
N VAL A 294 22.03 3.49 8.87
CA VAL A 294 21.82 2.29 8.06
C VAL A 294 22.93 2.21 6.99
N THR A 295 23.74 1.16 7.05
CA THR A 295 24.70 0.85 6.00
C THR A 295 23.99 0.26 4.79
N VAL A 296 24.10 0.91 3.65
CA VAL A 296 23.49 0.44 2.39
C VAL A 296 24.55 -0.28 1.57
N VAL A 297 24.29 -1.54 1.25
CA VAL A 297 25.14 -2.40 0.43
C VAL A 297 24.48 -2.58 -0.92
N GLU A 298 25.16 -2.15 -1.96
CA GLU A 298 24.78 -2.38 -3.36
C GLU A 298 25.48 -3.66 -3.84
N PRO A 299 24.71 -4.72 -4.17
CA PRO A 299 25.30 -5.95 -4.70
C PRO A 299 25.93 -5.71 -6.08
N THR A 300 26.91 -6.53 -6.45
CA THR A 300 27.46 -6.51 -7.79
C THR A 300 26.43 -7.01 -8.81
N GLU A 301 26.59 -6.63 -10.08
CA GLU A 301 25.77 -7.16 -11.18
C GLU A 301 25.85 -8.68 -11.27
N GLN A 302 27.04 -9.28 -11.00
CA GLN A 302 27.22 -10.72 -10.98
C GLN A 302 26.41 -11.36 -9.86
N ASP A 303 26.39 -10.80 -8.66
CA ASP A 303 25.59 -11.33 -7.53
C ASP A 303 24.10 -11.28 -7.82
N LEU A 304 23.61 -10.19 -8.43
CA LEU A 304 22.21 -10.07 -8.86
C LEU A 304 21.86 -11.09 -9.95
N ALA A 305 22.77 -11.31 -10.91
CA ALA A 305 22.60 -12.29 -11.98
C ALA A 305 22.56 -13.72 -11.43
N ASP A 306 23.44 -14.05 -10.50
CA ASP A 306 23.49 -15.35 -9.83
C ASP A 306 22.23 -15.62 -9.02
N ALA A 307 21.78 -14.64 -8.23
CA ALA A 307 20.51 -14.72 -7.49
C ALA A 307 19.33 -14.94 -8.45
N ARG A 308 19.27 -14.16 -9.53
CA ARG A 308 18.22 -14.28 -10.55
C ARG A 308 18.25 -15.68 -11.21
N SER A 309 19.42 -16.15 -11.64
CA SER A 309 19.57 -17.47 -12.26
C SER A 309 19.04 -18.59 -11.35
N ARG A 310 19.43 -18.54 -10.08
CA ARG A 310 18.97 -19.50 -9.08
C ARG A 310 17.46 -19.48 -8.88
N LEU A 311 16.87 -18.29 -8.83
CA LEU A 311 15.43 -18.11 -8.71
C LEU A 311 14.69 -18.59 -9.97
N MET A 312 15.17 -18.22 -11.16
CA MET A 312 14.56 -18.59 -12.44
C MET A 312 14.55 -20.10 -12.65
N ALA A 313 15.58 -20.83 -12.18
CA ALA A 313 15.61 -22.29 -12.22
C ALA A 313 14.44 -22.96 -11.47
N LYS A 314 13.73 -22.21 -10.61
CA LYS A 314 12.57 -22.68 -9.85
C LYS A 314 11.24 -22.08 -10.33
N GLN A 315 11.25 -21.24 -11.35
CA GLN A 315 10.05 -20.51 -11.76
C GLN A 315 8.90 -21.43 -12.19
N ASP A 316 9.17 -22.43 -13.05
CA ASP A 316 8.12 -23.32 -13.55
C ASP A 316 7.52 -24.20 -12.44
N GLU A 317 8.36 -24.62 -11.48
CA GLU A 317 7.92 -25.31 -10.28
C GLU A 317 6.97 -24.44 -9.45
N LEU A 318 7.34 -23.18 -9.22
CA LEU A 318 6.51 -22.22 -8.50
C LEU A 318 5.19 -21.91 -9.22
N VAL A 319 5.21 -21.73 -10.54
CA VAL A 319 3.99 -21.51 -11.34
C VAL A 319 3.01 -22.65 -11.13
N LYS A 320 3.51 -23.90 -11.14
CA LYS A 320 2.69 -25.10 -10.91
C LYS A 320 2.17 -25.19 -9.47
N GLU A 321 3.06 -25.02 -8.48
CA GLU A 321 2.70 -25.10 -7.05
C GLU A 321 1.68 -24.05 -6.64
N LEU A 322 1.86 -22.82 -7.12
CA LEU A 322 0.98 -21.70 -6.83
C LEU A 322 -0.27 -21.67 -7.71
N LYS A 323 -0.42 -22.66 -8.62
CA LYS A 323 -1.57 -22.75 -9.54
C LYS A 323 -1.79 -21.49 -10.37
N ILE A 324 -0.70 -20.83 -10.75
CA ILE A 324 -0.74 -19.67 -11.63
C ILE A 324 -0.94 -20.18 -13.06
N ASP A 325 -1.80 -19.49 -13.82
CA ASP A 325 -2.00 -19.81 -15.23
C ASP A 325 -0.71 -19.56 -16.04
N PRO A 326 -0.11 -20.57 -16.68
CA PRO A 326 1.07 -20.39 -17.53
C PRO A 326 0.86 -19.41 -18.69
N ALA A 327 -0.38 -19.30 -19.21
CA ALA A 327 -0.70 -18.32 -20.24
C ALA A 327 -0.59 -16.89 -19.72
N LEU A 328 -1.00 -16.64 -18.47
CA LEU A 328 -0.80 -15.35 -17.81
C LEU A 328 0.68 -15.03 -17.64
N VAL A 329 1.49 -16.01 -17.18
CA VAL A 329 2.94 -15.83 -17.01
C VAL A 329 3.60 -15.47 -18.34
N LYS A 330 3.18 -16.12 -19.44
CA LYS A 330 3.64 -15.78 -20.78
C LYS A 330 3.27 -14.35 -21.18
N LYS A 331 1.99 -13.93 -20.98
CA LYS A 331 1.54 -12.57 -21.27
C LYS A 331 2.34 -11.53 -20.48
N ILE A 332 2.67 -11.82 -19.21
CA ILE A 332 3.51 -10.96 -18.37
C ILE A 332 4.91 -10.87 -18.96
N ALA A 333 5.54 -12.00 -19.30
CA ALA A 333 6.87 -12.02 -19.89
C ALA A 333 6.92 -11.21 -21.21
N ASP A 334 5.92 -11.40 -22.07
CA ASP A 334 5.79 -10.67 -23.34
C ASP A 334 5.67 -9.13 -23.12
N SER A 335 5.02 -8.70 -22.00
CA SER A 335 4.87 -7.27 -21.68
C SER A 335 6.16 -6.57 -21.29
N PHE A 336 7.19 -7.32 -20.85
CA PHE A 336 8.48 -6.75 -20.49
C PHE A 336 9.32 -6.33 -21.71
N GLY A 337 8.86 -6.65 -22.90
CA GLY A 337 9.57 -6.44 -24.14
C GLY A 337 10.62 -7.54 -24.30
N GLY A 338 10.50 -8.33 -25.31
CA GLY A 338 11.55 -9.24 -25.70
C GLY A 338 12.82 -8.49 -26.11
#